data_f2ee7ed50e34a71297de627d8d6ae324
#
_entry.id   f2ee7ed50e34a71297de627d8d6ae324
#
_cell.length_a   1.000
_cell.length_b   1.000
_cell.length_c   1.000
_cell.angle_alpha   90.00
_cell.angle_beta   90.00
_cell.angle_gamma   90.00
#
_symmetry.space_group_name_H-M   'P 1'
#
loop_
_entity.id
_entity.type
_entity.pdbx_description
1 polymer ?
#
loop_
_entity_poly.entity_id
_entity_poly.type
_entity_poly.pdbx_seq_one_letter_code
_entity_poly.pdbx_strand_id
1 'polypeptide(L)'
;MSRSPSPTGLVDVTNGRPVRRHPETGAYYVAKAGWPHFWGRTLDALVVMVVAGVLMGVVHVAQQDLALGQLSIAMSSSTGVYVAVLAAVWFVVLFAYGMVWGSVGSIGDVASGMRSVRIANGRRSGAWRGGWRAFCWSFAPLYLVLVVAAAFEGSGGDSFDTRYVAIDLRSGLARGWAPVPDPRAASPAPRRASA
;
A
#
# COMPACT_ATOMS: atom_id res chain seq x y z
N MET A 1 -2.82 18.49 10.48
CA MET A 1 -2.10 18.94 9.27
C MET A 1 -0.91 18.01 9.05
N SER A 2 -0.90 17.21 8.00
CA SER A 2 0.26 16.37 7.66
C SER A 2 1.31 17.25 6.99
N ARG A 3 2.47 17.41 7.62
CA ARG A 3 3.59 18.12 7.00
C ARG A 3 4.13 17.26 5.86
N SER A 4 4.12 17.78 4.65
CA SER A 4 4.76 17.14 3.52
C SER A 4 6.25 16.90 3.81
N PRO A 5 6.83 15.76 3.36
CA PRO A 5 8.25 15.51 3.55
C PRO A 5 9.08 16.58 2.84
N SER A 6 9.93 17.25 3.57
CA SER A 6 10.79 18.32 3.03
C SER A 6 11.89 17.71 2.15
N PRO A 7 12.17 18.27 0.97
CA PRO A 7 13.35 17.90 0.18
C PRO A 7 14.61 18.30 0.96
N THR A 8 15.59 17.39 1.02
CA THR A 8 16.83 17.61 1.78
C THR A 8 17.98 18.14 0.94
N GLY A 9 17.83 18.16 -0.41
CA GLY A 9 18.94 18.44 -1.32
C GLY A 9 19.99 17.32 -1.38
N LEU A 10 19.69 16.17 -0.77
CA LEU A 10 20.55 14.99 -0.75
C LEU A 10 19.98 13.89 -1.62
N VAL A 11 20.88 13.07 -2.19
CA VAL A 11 20.52 11.87 -2.96
C VAL A 11 21.22 10.64 -2.40
N ASP A 12 20.58 9.50 -2.61
CA ASP A 12 21.15 8.19 -2.26
C ASP A 12 22.25 7.80 -3.26
N VAL A 13 23.36 7.37 -2.74
CA VAL A 13 24.57 7.03 -3.53
C VAL A 13 24.33 5.88 -4.52
N THR A 14 23.44 4.94 -4.17
CA THR A 14 23.23 3.73 -4.96
C THR A 14 22.35 3.96 -6.18
N ASN A 15 21.33 4.81 -6.06
CA ASN A 15 20.29 4.94 -7.08
C ASN A 15 20.00 6.41 -7.49
N GLY A 16 20.73 7.37 -6.93
CA GLY A 16 20.57 8.80 -7.22
C GLY A 16 19.21 9.40 -6.86
N ARG A 17 18.41 8.69 -6.04
CA ARG A 17 17.08 9.16 -5.67
C ARG A 17 17.13 10.16 -4.53
N PRO A 18 16.16 11.10 -4.51
CA PRO A 18 16.11 12.10 -3.45
C PRO A 18 15.88 11.44 -2.08
N VAL A 19 16.73 11.84 -1.15
CA VAL A 19 16.60 11.49 0.26
C VAL A 19 15.60 12.45 0.90
N ARG A 20 14.68 11.90 1.67
CA ARG A 20 13.65 12.63 2.41
C ARG A 20 13.85 12.45 3.91
N ARG A 21 13.22 13.30 4.70
CA ARG A 21 13.32 13.27 6.14
C ARG A 21 11.94 13.08 6.77
N HIS A 22 11.85 12.19 7.75
CA HIS A 22 10.64 12.05 8.56
C HIS A 22 10.45 13.28 9.47
N PRO A 23 9.28 13.94 9.45
CA PRO A 23 9.07 15.19 10.18
C PRO A 23 9.25 15.09 11.71
N GLU A 24 8.83 13.97 12.32
CA GLU A 24 8.88 13.80 13.76
C GLU A 24 10.23 13.28 14.27
N THR A 25 10.80 12.29 13.58
CA THR A 25 12.04 11.62 14.04
C THR A 25 13.30 12.22 13.46
N GLY A 26 13.18 12.97 12.38
CA GLY A 26 14.32 13.50 11.65
C GLY A 26 15.11 12.45 10.88
N ALA A 27 14.76 11.18 10.94
CA ALA A 27 15.44 10.10 10.23
C ALA A 27 15.29 10.24 8.71
N TYR A 28 16.37 9.94 8.01
CA TYR A 28 16.37 9.97 6.55
C TYR A 28 15.80 8.68 5.95
N TYR A 29 15.19 8.80 4.78
CA TYR A 29 14.70 7.65 4.02
C TYR A 29 14.69 7.93 2.52
N VAL A 30 14.68 6.86 1.73
CA VAL A 30 14.52 6.89 0.27
C VAL A 30 13.19 6.22 -0.08
N ALA A 31 12.33 6.93 -0.81
CA ALA A 31 11.06 6.36 -1.25
C ALA A 31 11.31 5.29 -2.32
N LYS A 32 10.53 4.21 -2.30
CA LYS A 32 10.59 3.14 -3.30
C LYS A 32 10.17 3.66 -4.68
N ALA A 33 10.79 3.13 -5.76
CA ALA A 33 10.38 3.44 -7.12
C ALA A 33 8.94 2.97 -7.39
N GLY A 34 8.27 3.67 -8.29
CA GLY A 34 6.88 3.36 -8.64
C GLY A 34 6.69 1.94 -9.17
N TRP A 35 7.55 1.51 -10.10
CA TRP A 35 7.44 0.19 -10.73
C TRP A 35 7.60 -1.00 -9.77
N PRO A 36 8.68 -1.12 -8.97
CA PRO A 36 8.77 -2.17 -7.95
C PRO A 36 7.67 -2.07 -6.88
N HIS A 37 7.23 -0.87 -6.54
CA HIS A 37 6.11 -0.67 -5.63
C HIS A 37 4.82 -1.24 -6.22
N PHE A 38 4.53 -0.96 -7.49
CA PHE A 38 3.37 -1.51 -8.20
C PHE A 38 3.37 -3.04 -8.17
N TRP A 39 4.46 -3.69 -8.59
CA TRP A 39 4.55 -5.16 -8.60
C TRP A 39 4.44 -5.77 -7.19
N GLY A 40 5.02 -5.14 -6.19
CA GLY A 40 4.84 -5.57 -4.81
C GLY A 40 3.37 -5.55 -4.38
N ARG A 41 2.63 -4.50 -4.72
CA ARG A 41 1.19 -4.40 -4.41
C ARG A 41 0.34 -5.37 -5.24
N THR A 42 0.70 -5.61 -6.48
CA THR A 42 0.06 -6.61 -7.33
C THR A 42 0.22 -8.01 -6.73
N LEU A 43 1.42 -8.35 -6.24
CA LEU A 43 1.65 -9.63 -5.57
C LEU A 43 0.82 -9.76 -4.29
N ASP A 44 0.74 -8.71 -3.48
CA ASP A 44 -0.12 -8.69 -2.29
C ASP A 44 -1.60 -8.93 -2.66
N ALA A 45 -2.10 -8.27 -3.70
CA ALA A 45 -3.46 -8.47 -4.19
C ALA A 45 -3.70 -9.90 -4.69
N LEU A 46 -2.75 -10.48 -5.42
CA LEU A 46 -2.83 -11.88 -5.86
C LEU A 46 -2.90 -12.86 -4.69
N VAL A 47 -2.08 -12.67 -3.65
CA VAL A 47 -2.12 -13.51 -2.45
C VAL A 47 -3.50 -13.45 -1.79
N VAL A 48 -4.04 -12.25 -1.60
CA VAL A 48 -5.39 -12.08 -1.02
C VAL A 48 -6.45 -12.74 -1.89
N MET A 49 -6.40 -12.56 -3.21
CA MET A 49 -7.36 -13.17 -4.15
C MET A 49 -7.31 -14.69 -4.10
N VAL A 50 -6.11 -15.28 -4.09
CA VAL A 50 -5.96 -16.74 -4.02
C VAL A 50 -6.49 -17.28 -2.70
N VAL A 51 -6.11 -16.71 -1.57
CA VAL A 51 -6.56 -17.17 -0.25
C VAL A 51 -8.07 -17.02 -0.11
N ALA A 52 -8.62 -15.87 -0.48
CA ALA A 52 -10.06 -15.65 -0.43
C ALA A 52 -10.82 -16.59 -1.39
N GLY A 53 -10.30 -16.77 -2.60
CA GLY A 53 -10.90 -17.68 -3.60
C GLY A 53 -10.94 -19.14 -3.11
N VAL A 54 -9.86 -19.62 -2.51
CA VAL A 54 -9.82 -20.97 -1.91
C VAL A 54 -10.84 -21.09 -0.78
N LEU A 55 -10.90 -20.13 0.14
CA LEU A 55 -11.87 -20.17 1.24
C LEU A 55 -13.31 -20.05 0.76
N MET A 56 -13.58 -19.22 -0.23
CA MET A 56 -14.91 -19.14 -0.87
C MET A 56 -15.28 -20.44 -1.56
N GLY A 57 -14.32 -21.11 -2.23
CA GLY A 57 -14.49 -22.44 -2.82
C GLY A 57 -14.83 -23.50 -1.75
N VAL A 58 -14.13 -23.50 -0.63
CA VAL A 58 -14.44 -24.38 0.52
C VAL A 58 -15.85 -24.12 1.04
N VAL A 59 -16.26 -22.88 1.22
CA VAL A 59 -17.63 -22.51 1.63
C VAL A 59 -18.65 -23.02 0.62
N HIS A 60 -18.37 -22.87 -0.68
CA HIS A 60 -19.25 -23.33 -1.75
C HIS A 60 -19.42 -24.85 -1.74
N VAL A 61 -18.33 -25.62 -1.63
CA VAL A 61 -18.36 -27.09 -1.54
C VAL A 61 -19.08 -27.54 -0.27
N ALA A 62 -18.76 -26.93 0.87
CA ALA A 62 -19.44 -27.26 2.14
C ALA A 62 -20.95 -26.98 2.11
N GLN A 63 -21.37 -26.00 1.33
CA GLN A 63 -22.80 -25.74 1.09
C GLN A 63 -23.47 -26.88 0.28
N GLN A 64 -22.75 -27.44 -0.68
CA GLN A 64 -23.28 -28.53 -1.53
C GLN A 64 -23.28 -29.89 -0.82
N ASP A 65 -22.24 -30.18 -0.02
CA ASP A 65 -21.99 -31.50 0.54
C ASP A 65 -22.70 -31.80 1.89
N LEU A 66 -23.68 -31.00 2.30
CA LEU A 66 -24.59 -31.33 3.42
C LEU A 66 -23.93 -31.67 4.76
N ALA A 67 -22.63 -31.73 4.87
CA ALA A 67 -21.92 -32.07 6.11
C ALA A 67 -22.17 -31.05 7.24
N LEU A 68 -22.68 -29.89 6.92
CA LEU A 68 -23.03 -28.80 7.84
C LEU A 68 -24.57 -28.59 7.95
N GLY A 69 -25.35 -29.61 7.72
CA GLY A 69 -26.79 -29.75 7.77
C GLY A 69 -27.63 -28.47 7.91
N GLN A 70 -27.70 -27.89 9.08
CA GLN A 70 -28.53 -26.70 9.33
C GLN A 70 -27.98 -25.41 8.70
N LEU A 71 -26.66 -25.22 8.66
CA LEU A 71 -26.06 -24.05 8.02
C LEU A 71 -26.25 -24.10 6.50
N SER A 72 -26.16 -25.27 5.90
CA SER A 72 -26.45 -25.52 4.48
C SER A 72 -27.89 -25.17 4.12
N ILE A 73 -28.86 -25.57 4.95
CA ILE A 73 -30.28 -25.25 4.73
C ILE A 73 -30.51 -23.74 4.79
N ALA A 74 -29.92 -23.04 5.79
CA ALA A 74 -30.05 -21.60 5.92
C ALA A 74 -29.39 -20.85 4.74
N MET A 75 -28.25 -21.33 4.25
CA MET A 75 -27.56 -20.74 3.11
C MET A 75 -28.23 -21.04 1.77
N SER A 76 -28.82 -22.21 1.59
CA SER A 76 -29.53 -22.57 0.37
C SER A 76 -30.92 -21.92 0.25
N SER A 77 -31.51 -21.54 1.37
CA SER A 77 -32.84 -20.90 1.41
C SER A 77 -32.83 -19.43 0.99
N SER A 78 -31.66 -18.77 0.95
CA SER A 78 -31.55 -17.35 0.61
C SER A 78 -30.23 -17.03 -0.09
N THR A 79 -30.30 -16.62 -1.35
CA THR A 79 -29.16 -16.08 -2.11
C THR A 79 -28.48 -14.93 -1.36
N GLY A 80 -29.25 -14.12 -0.64
CA GLY A 80 -28.72 -13.00 0.14
C GLY A 80 -27.77 -13.44 1.27
N VAL A 81 -28.13 -14.51 2.00
CA VAL A 81 -27.27 -15.08 3.05
C VAL A 81 -25.98 -15.64 2.46
N TYR A 82 -26.07 -16.37 1.36
CA TYR A 82 -24.88 -16.90 0.67
C TYR A 82 -23.91 -15.79 0.25
N VAL A 83 -24.42 -14.76 -0.42
CA VAL A 83 -23.61 -13.60 -0.84
C VAL A 83 -23.00 -12.89 0.37
N ALA A 84 -23.75 -12.74 1.47
CA ALA A 84 -23.24 -12.12 2.68
C ALA A 84 -22.10 -12.93 3.31
N VAL A 85 -22.16 -14.27 3.31
CA VAL A 85 -21.07 -15.14 3.78
C VAL A 85 -19.83 -15.00 2.91
N LEU A 86 -19.96 -15.00 1.58
CA LEU A 86 -18.83 -14.81 0.68
C LEU A 86 -18.20 -13.43 0.88
N ALA A 87 -19.00 -12.38 1.04
CA ALA A 87 -18.51 -11.04 1.35
C ALA A 87 -17.78 -11.00 2.70
N ALA A 88 -18.32 -11.67 3.71
CA ALA A 88 -17.67 -11.78 5.03
C ALA A 88 -16.30 -12.48 4.93
N VAL A 89 -16.20 -13.59 4.18
CA VAL A 89 -14.93 -14.28 3.92
C VAL A 89 -13.93 -13.33 3.27
N TRP A 90 -14.35 -12.60 2.23
CA TRP A 90 -13.51 -11.61 1.55
C TRP A 90 -12.95 -10.59 2.53
N PHE A 91 -13.80 -9.96 3.32
CA PHE A 91 -13.39 -8.91 4.26
C PHE A 91 -12.53 -9.45 5.40
N VAL A 92 -12.81 -10.64 5.92
CA VAL A 92 -12.00 -11.26 6.97
C VAL A 92 -10.58 -11.55 6.46
N VAL A 93 -10.45 -12.15 5.28
CA VAL A 93 -9.15 -12.45 4.67
C VAL A 93 -8.36 -11.16 4.42
N LEU A 94 -9.00 -10.16 3.82
CA LEU A 94 -8.38 -8.89 3.51
C LEU A 94 -7.92 -8.16 4.78
N PHE A 95 -8.78 -8.13 5.81
CA PHE A 95 -8.46 -7.48 7.09
C PHE A 95 -7.33 -8.22 7.82
N ALA A 96 -7.38 -9.55 7.90
CA ALA A 96 -6.33 -10.37 8.51
C ALA A 96 -4.99 -10.20 7.79
N TYR A 97 -4.98 -10.23 6.45
CA TYR A 97 -3.79 -9.95 5.67
C TYR A 97 -3.24 -8.54 5.94
N GLY A 98 -4.13 -7.56 6.02
CA GLY A 98 -3.77 -6.19 6.37
C GLY A 98 -3.18 -6.03 7.77
N MET A 99 -3.65 -6.81 8.75
CA MET A 99 -3.05 -6.84 10.09
C MET A 99 -1.61 -7.36 10.05
N VAL A 100 -1.33 -8.42 9.28
CA VAL A 100 0.02 -8.95 9.08
C VAL A 100 0.88 -7.91 8.36
N TRP A 101 0.37 -7.33 7.27
CA TRP A 101 1.06 -6.27 6.53
C TRP A 101 1.43 -5.08 7.43
N GLY A 102 0.51 -4.63 8.27
CA GLY A 102 0.73 -3.50 9.17
C GLY A 102 1.72 -3.76 10.30
N SER A 103 1.88 -5.01 10.74
CA SER A 103 2.75 -5.40 11.85
C SER A 103 4.13 -5.89 11.39
N VAL A 104 4.15 -6.93 10.57
CA VAL A 104 5.38 -7.62 10.15
C VAL A 104 5.83 -7.17 8.76
N GLY A 105 4.91 -6.89 7.87
CA GLY A 105 5.10 -6.60 6.44
C GLY A 105 4.35 -7.60 5.59
N SER A 106 4.19 -7.29 4.31
CA SER A 106 3.53 -8.16 3.34
C SER A 106 4.54 -8.98 2.53
N ILE A 107 4.04 -9.98 1.83
CA ILE A 107 4.83 -10.78 0.87
C ILE A 107 5.36 -9.85 -0.23
N GLY A 108 4.52 -8.93 -0.72
CA GLY A 108 4.93 -7.94 -1.71
C GLY A 108 5.98 -6.95 -1.20
N ASP A 109 5.95 -6.57 0.09
CA ASP A 109 6.98 -5.75 0.72
C ASP A 109 8.34 -6.47 0.68
N VAL A 110 8.38 -7.74 1.06
CA VAL A 110 9.60 -8.57 1.07
C VAL A 110 10.13 -8.78 -0.35
N ALA A 111 9.28 -9.21 -1.28
CA ALA A 111 9.66 -9.50 -2.65
C ALA A 111 10.23 -8.27 -3.38
N SER A 112 9.62 -7.09 -3.18
CA SER A 112 10.07 -5.84 -3.79
C SER A 112 11.19 -5.14 -3.02
N GLY A 113 11.57 -5.63 -1.82
CA GLY A 113 12.58 -5.00 -0.96
C GLY A 113 12.13 -3.62 -0.49
N MET A 114 10.89 -3.51 -0.06
CA MET A 114 10.33 -2.27 0.48
C MET A 114 9.74 -2.49 1.87
N ARG A 115 9.44 -1.39 2.54
CA ARG A 115 8.71 -1.38 3.81
C ARG A 115 7.72 -0.24 3.83
N SER A 116 6.48 -0.54 4.12
CA SER A 116 5.44 0.49 4.29
C SER A 116 5.52 1.09 5.70
N VAL A 117 5.75 2.40 5.77
CA VAL A 117 5.89 3.14 7.04
C VAL A 117 5.08 4.43 7.02
N ARG A 118 4.82 4.99 8.20
CA ARG A 118 4.21 6.32 8.33
C ARG A 118 5.20 7.40 7.93
N ILE A 119 4.77 8.35 7.13
CA ILE A 119 5.59 9.50 6.73
C ILE A 119 6.05 10.28 7.96
N ALA A 120 5.20 10.44 8.96
CA ALA A 120 5.49 11.25 10.15
C ALA A 120 6.73 10.76 10.91
N ASN A 121 6.82 9.46 11.20
CA ASN A 121 7.82 8.94 12.14
C ASN A 121 8.58 7.69 11.71
N GLY A 122 8.34 7.18 10.50
CA GLY A 122 9.02 6.00 9.98
C GLY A 122 8.61 4.68 10.64
N ARG A 123 7.61 4.68 11.52
CA ARG A 123 7.10 3.46 12.16
C ARG A 123 6.09 2.74 11.28
N ARG A 124 5.96 1.43 11.45
CA ARG A 124 4.89 0.65 10.81
C ARG A 124 3.51 1.11 11.26
N SER A 125 2.47 0.80 10.48
CA SER A 125 1.08 1.19 10.81
C SER A 125 0.55 0.53 12.07
N GLY A 126 1.05 -0.66 12.41
CA GLY A 126 0.49 -1.56 13.41
C GLY A 126 -0.64 -2.42 12.83
N ALA A 127 -0.95 -3.55 13.50
CA ALA A 127 -1.89 -4.54 13.00
C ALA A 127 -3.27 -3.95 12.67
N TRP A 128 -3.90 -3.31 13.64
CA TRP A 128 -5.26 -2.76 13.48
C TRP A 128 -5.39 -1.77 12.32
N ARG A 129 -4.47 -0.81 12.24
CA ARG A 129 -4.46 0.17 11.16
C ARG A 129 -4.08 -0.45 9.81
N GLY A 130 -3.26 -1.49 9.83
CA GLY A 130 -2.94 -2.29 8.64
C GLY A 130 -4.18 -2.98 8.09
N GLY A 131 -5.00 -3.60 8.96
CA GLY A 131 -6.27 -4.20 8.58
C GLY A 131 -7.21 -3.20 7.92
N TRP A 132 -7.41 -2.04 8.54
CA TRP A 132 -8.23 -0.98 7.97
C TRP A 132 -7.68 -0.42 6.64
N ARG A 133 -6.37 -0.30 6.49
CA ARG A 133 -5.76 0.10 5.22
C ARG A 133 -6.06 -0.89 4.11
N ALA A 134 -5.89 -2.19 4.38
CA ALA A 134 -6.19 -3.23 3.40
C ALA A 134 -7.68 -3.23 3.03
N PHE A 135 -8.55 -3.07 4.02
CA PHE A 135 -9.99 -2.92 3.78
C PHE A 135 -10.29 -1.72 2.86
N CYS A 136 -9.75 -0.54 3.14
CA CYS A 136 -9.91 0.63 2.27
C CYS A 136 -9.32 0.39 0.86
N TRP A 137 -8.25 -0.39 0.75
CA TRP A 137 -7.65 -0.75 -0.53
C TRP A 137 -8.55 -1.59 -1.43
N SER A 138 -9.51 -2.36 -0.87
CA SER A 138 -10.49 -3.10 -1.65
C SER A 138 -11.40 -2.18 -2.47
N PHE A 139 -11.55 -0.93 -2.04
CA PHE A 139 -12.28 0.11 -2.76
C PHE A 139 -11.43 0.91 -3.74
N ALA A 140 -10.13 0.60 -3.88
CA ALA A 140 -9.22 1.31 -4.77
C ALA A 140 -9.70 1.36 -6.24
N PRO A 141 -10.30 0.31 -6.83
CA PRO A 141 -10.84 0.39 -8.18
C PRO A 141 -11.92 1.46 -8.34
N LEU A 142 -12.82 1.56 -7.35
CA LEU A 142 -13.85 2.61 -7.34
C LEU A 142 -13.23 4.00 -7.18
N TYR A 143 -12.26 4.12 -6.28
CA TYR A 143 -11.53 5.36 -6.08
C TYR A 143 -10.75 5.79 -7.33
N LEU A 144 -10.15 4.84 -8.05
CA LEU A 144 -9.45 5.13 -9.32
C LEU A 144 -10.41 5.74 -10.34
N VAL A 145 -11.63 5.20 -10.47
CA VAL A 145 -12.66 5.78 -11.34
C VAL A 145 -12.98 7.22 -10.94
N LEU A 146 -13.14 7.49 -9.63
CA LEU A 146 -13.41 8.84 -9.13
C LEU A 146 -12.23 9.80 -9.39
N VAL A 147 -10.99 9.35 -9.21
CA VAL A 147 -9.79 10.16 -9.49
C VAL A 147 -9.67 10.48 -10.98
N VAL A 148 -9.93 9.49 -11.84
CA VAL A 148 -9.94 9.71 -13.29
C VAL A 148 -11.05 10.71 -13.68
N ALA A 149 -12.25 10.55 -13.15
CA ALA A 149 -13.33 11.49 -13.40
C ALA A 149 -12.97 12.92 -12.94
N ALA A 150 -12.40 13.07 -11.73
CA ALA A 150 -11.96 14.36 -11.20
C ALA A 150 -10.80 14.99 -12.04
N ALA A 151 -9.93 14.17 -12.63
CA ALA A 151 -8.88 14.65 -13.53
C ALA A 151 -9.45 15.24 -14.81
N PHE A 152 -10.56 14.71 -15.34
CA PHE A 152 -11.26 15.30 -16.48
C PHE A 152 -11.95 16.64 -16.13
N GLU A 153 -12.33 16.84 -14.87
CA GLU A 153 -12.90 18.09 -14.38
C GLU A 153 -11.82 19.13 -14.00
N GLY A 154 -10.53 18.81 -14.15
CA GLY A 154 -9.41 19.72 -13.86
C GLY A 154 -9.10 19.88 -12.37
N SER A 155 -9.73 19.11 -11.49
CA SER A 155 -9.39 19.06 -10.06
C SER A 155 -8.33 17.96 -9.84
N GLY A 156 -7.07 18.37 -9.64
CA GLY A 156 -5.98 17.43 -9.33
C GLY A 156 -6.25 16.70 -8.01
N GLY A 157 -6.50 15.38 -8.08
CA GLY A 157 -6.74 14.55 -6.90
C GLY A 157 -5.46 14.29 -6.11
N ASP A 158 -5.51 14.47 -4.79
CA ASP A 158 -4.48 14.00 -3.86
C ASP A 158 -4.41 12.47 -3.86
N SER A 159 -3.21 11.92 -3.65
CA SER A 159 -3.03 10.47 -3.58
C SER A 159 -3.83 9.85 -2.43
N PHE A 160 -4.45 8.70 -2.66
CA PHE A 160 -5.34 7.97 -1.74
C PHE A 160 -4.75 7.72 -0.34
N ASP A 161 -3.42 7.63 -0.21
CA ASP A 161 -2.75 7.35 1.05
C ASP A 161 -1.60 8.33 1.32
N THR A 162 -1.95 9.53 1.74
CA THR A 162 -0.99 10.61 2.05
C THR A 162 -0.21 10.41 3.35
N ARG A 163 -0.58 9.42 4.18
CA ARG A 163 0.00 9.21 5.51
C ARG A 163 1.14 8.21 5.53
N TYR A 164 1.29 7.41 4.47
CA TYR A 164 2.25 6.32 4.40
C TYR A 164 3.13 6.43 3.17
N VAL A 165 4.31 5.88 3.28
CA VAL A 165 5.29 5.78 2.18
C VAL A 165 5.94 4.41 2.20
N ALA A 166 6.21 3.86 1.01
CA ALA A 166 7.05 2.69 0.86
C ALA A 166 8.51 3.15 0.82
N ILE A 167 9.32 2.75 1.80
CA ILE A 167 10.76 3.02 1.83
C ILE A 167 11.53 1.91 1.12
N ASP A 168 12.64 2.28 0.48
CA ASP A 168 13.51 1.34 -0.23
C ASP A 168 14.55 0.74 0.71
N LEU A 169 14.39 -0.54 1.05
CA LEU A 169 15.33 -1.27 1.90
C LEU A 169 16.63 -1.67 1.14
N ARG A 170 16.65 -1.55 -0.18
CA ARG A 170 17.82 -1.83 -1.03
C ARG A 170 18.64 -0.59 -1.33
N SER A 171 18.23 0.59 -0.85
CA SER A 171 18.98 1.85 -0.99
C SER A 171 20.30 1.80 -0.22
N GLY A 172 21.28 2.58 -0.65
CA GLY A 172 22.55 2.75 0.07
C GLY A 172 22.32 3.28 1.48
N LEU A 173 21.38 4.21 1.63
CA LEU A 173 20.98 4.75 2.93
C LEU A 173 20.48 3.66 3.89
N ALA A 174 19.67 2.72 3.42
CA ALA A 174 19.18 1.59 4.24
C ALA A 174 20.31 0.61 4.63
N ARG A 175 21.42 0.60 3.88
CA ARG A 175 22.64 -0.16 4.16
C ARG A 175 23.64 0.59 5.04
N GLY A 176 23.29 1.80 5.50
CA GLY A 176 24.12 2.62 6.35
C GLY A 176 25.09 3.56 5.61
N TRP A 177 24.96 3.72 4.30
CA TRP A 177 25.79 4.64 3.54
C TRP A 177 25.28 6.07 3.69
N ALA A 178 26.24 7.02 3.81
CA ALA A 178 25.89 8.42 3.91
C ALA A 178 25.32 8.94 2.60
N PRO A 179 24.25 9.75 2.62
CA PRO A 179 23.75 10.40 1.42
C PRO A 179 24.70 11.49 0.96
N VAL A 180 24.68 11.80 -0.35
CA VAL A 180 25.53 12.82 -0.94
C VAL A 180 24.68 14.02 -1.41
N PRO A 181 25.27 15.22 -1.55
CA PRO A 181 24.57 16.36 -2.15
C PRO A 181 24.08 16.03 -3.56
N ASP A 182 22.89 16.51 -3.91
CA ASP A 182 22.36 16.35 -5.27
C ASP A 182 23.15 17.22 -6.25
N PRO A 183 23.90 16.63 -7.19
CA PRO A 183 24.68 17.39 -8.17
C PRO A 183 23.79 18.27 -9.07
N ARG A 184 22.51 17.93 -9.19
CA ARG A 184 21.54 18.71 -9.98
C ARG A 184 21.05 19.96 -9.24
N ALA A 185 21.05 19.94 -7.91
CA ALA A 185 20.68 21.09 -7.10
C ALA A 185 21.75 22.20 -7.13
N ALA A 186 23.00 21.85 -7.44
CA ALA A 186 24.11 22.79 -7.54
C ALA A 186 24.16 23.53 -8.90
N SER A 187 23.39 23.09 -9.89
CA SER A 187 23.36 23.78 -11.20
C SER A 187 22.43 24.99 -11.10
N PRO A 188 22.95 26.24 -11.22
CA PRO A 188 22.09 27.40 -11.16
C PRO A 188 21.11 27.33 -12.35
N ALA A 189 19.82 27.47 -12.04
CA ALA A 189 18.80 27.55 -13.06
C ALA A 189 19.22 28.60 -14.11
N PRO A 190 19.13 28.31 -15.43
CA PRO A 190 19.44 29.29 -16.47
C PRO A 190 18.58 30.53 -16.21
N ARG A 191 19.23 31.66 -15.91
CA ARG A 191 18.53 32.95 -15.80
C ARG A 191 17.76 33.13 -17.10
N ARG A 192 16.43 33.07 -17.03
CA ARG A 192 15.61 33.54 -18.15
C ARG A 192 16.04 34.97 -18.39
N ALA A 193 16.74 35.21 -19.52
CA ALA A 193 16.96 36.53 -20.00
C ALA A 193 15.60 37.18 -20.21
N SER A 194 15.28 38.16 -19.39
CA SER A 194 14.13 39.03 -19.58
C SER A 194 14.42 39.83 -20.84
N ALA A 195 13.74 39.46 -21.93
CA ALA A 195 13.61 40.28 -23.11
C ALA A 195 12.51 41.30 -22.94
#